data_5599c47e88a758e9dc82a7bee669748d
#
_entry.id   5599c47e88a758e9dc82a7bee669748d
#
_cell.length_a   1.000
_cell.length_b   1.000
_cell.length_c   1.000
_cell.angle_alpha   90.00
_cell.angle_beta   90.00
_cell.angle_gamma   90.00
#
_symmetry.space_group_name_H-M   'P 1'
#
loop_
_entity.id
_entity.type
_entity.pdbx_description
1 polymer ?
#
loop_
_entity_poly.entity_id
_entity_poly.type
_entity_poly.pdbx_seq_one_letter_code
_entity_poly.pdbx_strand_id
1 'polypeptide(L)'
;MKNLYDNVLQFKGKWRDYQDRVLQNSQKYLADGKLHIVAAPGSGKTTLGIELLRRLGEPCLILSPSITIRQQWLERITEGFLLPGREPEELLSNDLRHMKCITAITYQALYSAMKHYQGQLSDGDDESEEDERESEADDFRDFDIFDAVKAAGIKAICLDEAHHLRSEWWKALETFMKELKGMTVIALTATPPYDSTPGQWKRYI
;
A
#
# COMPACT_ATOMS: atom_id res chain seq x y z
N MET A 1 -12.41 -18.06 -8.08
CA MET A 1 -11.82 -18.12 -6.72
C MET A 1 -12.80 -17.42 -5.77
N LYS A 2 -12.88 -17.86 -4.52
CA LYS A 2 -13.74 -17.21 -3.50
C LYS A 2 -13.03 -15.91 -3.08
N ASN A 3 -13.73 -14.78 -3.14
CA ASN A 3 -13.18 -13.49 -2.69
C ASN A 3 -12.96 -13.54 -1.18
N LEU A 4 -11.75 -13.19 -0.74
CA LEU A 4 -11.34 -13.26 0.66
C LEU A 4 -12.17 -12.34 1.58
N TYR A 5 -12.67 -11.24 1.03
CA TYR A 5 -13.38 -10.19 1.77
C TYR A 5 -14.92 -10.32 1.71
N ASP A 6 -15.44 -11.32 1.00
CA ASP A 6 -16.87 -11.60 1.01
C ASP A 6 -17.34 -11.91 2.43
N ASN A 7 -18.41 -11.24 2.88
CA ASN A 7 -18.95 -11.32 4.25
C ASN A 7 -17.99 -10.83 5.35
N VAL A 8 -16.97 -10.06 5.00
CA VAL A 8 -16.05 -9.42 5.95
C VAL A 8 -16.05 -7.91 5.77
N LEU A 9 -15.96 -7.43 4.53
CA LEU A 9 -15.93 -6.01 4.19
C LEU A 9 -17.08 -5.64 3.25
N GLN A 10 -17.75 -4.52 3.55
CA GLN A 10 -18.74 -3.90 2.67
C GLN A 10 -18.78 -2.40 2.94
N PHE A 11 -18.71 -1.59 1.89
CA PHE A 11 -18.81 -0.13 2.06
C PHE A 11 -20.17 0.27 2.66
N LYS A 12 -20.13 1.05 3.74
CA LYS A 12 -21.30 1.48 4.51
C LYS A 12 -21.87 2.83 4.05
N GLY A 13 -21.20 3.51 3.11
CA GLY A 13 -21.56 4.84 2.64
C GLY A 13 -22.21 4.85 1.26
N LYS A 14 -22.14 6.03 0.61
CA LYS A 14 -22.58 6.23 -0.78
C LYS A 14 -21.38 6.60 -1.65
N TRP A 15 -21.31 6.00 -2.83
CA TRP A 15 -20.29 6.33 -3.82
C TRP A 15 -20.53 7.71 -4.41
N ARG A 16 -19.48 8.46 -4.62
CA ARG A 16 -19.51 9.68 -5.45
C ARG A 16 -19.52 9.28 -6.91
N ASP A 17 -20.08 10.12 -7.79
CA ASP A 17 -20.25 9.80 -9.23
C ASP A 17 -18.95 9.34 -9.91
N TYR A 18 -17.80 9.97 -9.58
CA TYR A 18 -16.53 9.56 -10.17
C TYR A 18 -16.05 8.20 -9.64
N GLN A 19 -16.26 7.93 -8.34
CA GLN A 19 -15.91 6.63 -7.73
C GLN A 19 -16.75 5.52 -8.37
N ASP A 20 -18.03 5.73 -8.51
CA ASP A 20 -18.93 4.76 -9.13
C ASP A 20 -18.52 4.45 -10.57
N ARG A 21 -18.18 5.47 -11.37
CA ARG A 21 -17.65 5.27 -12.73
C ARG A 21 -16.36 4.42 -12.76
N VAL A 22 -15.43 4.67 -11.84
CA VAL A 22 -14.19 3.86 -11.75
C VAL A 22 -14.52 2.44 -11.36
N LEU A 23 -15.40 2.25 -10.38
CA LEU A 23 -15.80 0.93 -9.88
C LEU A 23 -16.55 0.10 -10.93
N GLN A 24 -17.39 0.71 -11.76
CA GLN A 24 -18.09 0.05 -12.87
C GLN A 24 -17.13 -0.47 -13.93
N ASN A 25 -15.98 0.20 -14.12
CA ASN A 25 -14.98 -0.17 -15.10
C ASN A 25 -13.74 -0.86 -14.48
N SER A 26 -13.76 -1.15 -13.18
CA SER A 26 -12.58 -1.63 -12.44
C SER A 26 -11.97 -2.92 -13.00
N GLN A 27 -12.78 -3.87 -13.45
CA GLN A 27 -12.30 -5.11 -14.06
C GLN A 27 -11.49 -4.85 -15.34
N LYS A 28 -11.96 -3.91 -16.18
CA LYS A 28 -11.22 -3.52 -17.39
C LYS A 28 -9.89 -2.83 -17.06
N TYR A 29 -9.91 -1.94 -16.05
CA TYR A 29 -8.71 -1.19 -15.66
C TYR A 29 -7.67 -2.06 -14.95
N LEU A 30 -8.10 -3.14 -14.30
CA LEU A 30 -7.22 -4.09 -13.61
C LEU A 30 -6.81 -5.28 -14.47
N ALA A 31 -7.21 -5.31 -15.75
CA ALA A 31 -6.94 -6.44 -16.64
C ALA A 31 -5.43 -6.70 -16.87
N ASP A 32 -4.61 -5.65 -16.84
CA ASP A 32 -3.15 -5.72 -16.95
C ASP A 32 -2.43 -5.75 -15.59
N GLY A 33 -3.19 -5.80 -14.48
CA GLY A 33 -2.66 -5.83 -13.12
C GLY A 33 -2.19 -4.47 -12.60
N LYS A 34 -2.47 -3.35 -13.30
CA LYS A 34 -2.02 -2.02 -12.88
C LYS A 34 -3.13 -0.99 -13.03
N LEU A 35 -3.40 -0.22 -11.98
CA LEU A 35 -4.38 0.85 -11.98
C LEU A 35 -3.83 2.10 -11.31
N HIS A 36 -3.85 3.21 -12.04
CA HIS A 36 -3.49 4.52 -11.51
C HIS A 36 -4.74 5.40 -11.37
N ILE A 37 -4.93 5.96 -10.19
CA ILE A 37 -6.02 6.87 -9.88
C ILE A 37 -5.44 8.23 -9.50
N VAL A 38 -5.73 9.22 -10.33
CA VAL A 38 -5.41 10.62 -10.05
C VAL A 38 -6.70 11.34 -9.70
N ALA A 39 -6.80 11.84 -8.49
CA ALA A 39 -7.99 12.56 -8.04
C ALA A 39 -7.63 13.55 -6.92
N ALA A 40 -8.32 14.70 -6.88
CA ALA A 40 -8.03 15.80 -5.96
C ALA A 40 -7.95 15.35 -4.49
N PRO A 41 -7.20 16.06 -3.62
CA PRO A 41 -7.25 15.85 -2.17
C PRO A 41 -8.69 15.90 -1.66
N GLY A 42 -9.03 15.07 -0.68
CA GLY A 42 -10.41 15.00 -0.12
C GLY A 42 -11.46 14.39 -1.04
N SER A 43 -11.10 13.92 -2.24
CA SER A 43 -12.03 13.27 -3.16
C SER A 43 -12.53 11.89 -2.67
N GLY A 44 -11.82 11.27 -1.71
CA GLY A 44 -12.14 9.92 -1.22
C GLY A 44 -11.36 8.81 -1.92
N LYS A 45 -10.14 9.09 -2.38
CA LYS A 45 -9.22 8.10 -2.99
C LYS A 45 -9.01 6.87 -2.12
N THR A 46 -8.76 7.08 -0.82
CA THR A 46 -8.58 5.99 0.15
C THR A 46 -9.78 5.04 0.16
N THR A 47 -11.00 5.57 0.25
CA THR A 47 -12.24 4.78 0.21
C THR A 47 -12.37 4.00 -1.09
N LEU A 48 -12.03 4.62 -2.23
CA LEU A 48 -12.02 3.97 -3.53
C LEU A 48 -10.95 2.86 -3.61
N GLY A 49 -9.74 3.13 -3.08
CA GLY A 49 -8.66 2.14 -3.00
C GLY A 49 -9.04 0.91 -2.18
N ILE A 50 -9.67 1.10 -1.01
CA ILE A 50 -10.18 0.00 -0.18
C ILE A 50 -11.18 -0.86 -0.96
N GLU A 51 -12.14 -0.24 -1.65
CA GLU A 51 -13.13 -0.98 -2.43
C GLU A 51 -12.51 -1.75 -3.59
N LEU A 52 -11.50 -1.19 -4.25
CA LEU A 52 -10.78 -1.89 -5.31
C LEU A 52 -10.01 -3.12 -4.78
N LEU A 53 -9.32 -2.98 -3.64
CA LEU A 53 -8.66 -4.09 -2.95
C LEU A 53 -9.68 -5.16 -2.54
N ARG A 54 -10.82 -4.74 -1.98
CA ARG A 54 -11.92 -5.64 -1.62
C ARG A 54 -12.42 -6.43 -2.83
N ARG A 55 -12.58 -5.78 -3.98
CA ARG A 55 -13.04 -6.44 -5.23
C ARG A 55 -12.01 -7.40 -5.82
N LEU A 56 -10.71 -7.12 -5.65
CA LEU A 56 -9.65 -8.07 -6.00
C LEU A 56 -9.74 -9.34 -5.18
N GLY A 57 -10.12 -9.25 -3.90
CA GLY A 57 -10.36 -10.41 -3.04
C GLY A 57 -9.10 -11.17 -2.64
N GLU A 58 -7.94 -10.53 -2.73
CA GLU A 58 -6.63 -11.12 -2.46
C GLU A 58 -5.93 -10.42 -1.28
N PRO A 59 -5.05 -11.12 -0.54
CA PRO A 59 -4.24 -10.45 0.48
C PRO A 59 -3.43 -9.31 -0.10
N CYS A 60 -3.37 -8.19 0.62
CA CYS A 60 -2.78 -6.96 0.09
C CYS A 60 -1.88 -6.23 1.08
N LEU A 61 -0.90 -5.50 0.53
CA LEU A 61 -0.02 -4.60 1.22
C LEU A 61 -0.35 -3.16 0.83
N ILE A 62 -0.59 -2.29 1.81
CA ILE A 62 -0.83 -0.86 1.62
C ILE A 62 0.41 -0.10 2.06
N LEU A 63 0.96 0.72 1.18
CA LEU A 63 2.13 1.57 1.43
C LEU A 63 1.69 3.03 1.50
N SER A 64 2.01 3.70 2.58
CA SER A 64 1.64 5.09 2.85
C SER A 64 2.85 5.96 3.19
N PRO A 65 2.76 7.29 2.98
CA PRO A 65 3.90 8.19 3.21
C PRO A 65 4.23 8.42 4.69
N SER A 66 3.27 8.24 5.60
CA SER A 66 3.47 8.48 7.03
C SER A 66 2.64 7.54 7.91
N ILE A 67 2.99 7.46 9.19
CA ILE A 67 2.25 6.71 10.21
C ILE A 67 0.81 7.21 10.32
N THR A 68 0.61 8.52 10.29
CA THR A 68 -0.73 9.14 10.35
C THR A 68 -1.61 8.67 9.18
N ILE A 69 -1.08 8.67 7.96
CA ILE A 69 -1.83 8.21 6.78
C ILE A 69 -2.08 6.71 6.86
N ARG A 70 -1.09 5.91 7.29
CA ARG A 70 -1.27 4.48 7.55
C ARG A 70 -2.43 4.23 8.52
N GLN A 71 -2.46 4.96 9.64
CA GLN A 71 -3.51 4.84 10.63
C GLN A 71 -4.89 5.22 10.05
N GLN A 72 -4.96 6.28 9.26
CA GLN A 72 -6.20 6.65 8.56
C GLN A 72 -6.74 5.55 7.64
N TRP A 73 -5.85 4.78 6.99
CA TRP A 73 -6.25 3.63 6.19
C TRP A 73 -6.93 2.56 7.05
N LEU A 74 -6.30 2.18 8.17
CA LEU A 74 -6.83 1.16 9.08
C LEU A 74 -8.17 1.58 9.69
N GLU A 75 -8.29 2.82 10.15
CA GLU A 75 -9.52 3.39 10.66
C GLU A 75 -10.62 3.43 9.60
N ARG A 76 -10.29 3.85 8.38
CA ARG A 76 -11.26 3.89 7.28
C ARG A 76 -11.77 2.50 6.91
N ILE A 77 -10.93 1.47 6.94
CA ILE A 77 -11.35 0.09 6.71
C ILE A 77 -12.30 -0.35 7.84
N THR A 78 -11.91 -0.12 9.10
CA THR A 78 -12.68 -0.53 10.27
C THR A 78 -14.04 0.15 10.34
N GLU A 79 -14.08 1.48 10.24
CA GLU A 79 -15.31 2.24 10.37
C GLU A 79 -16.21 2.16 9.13
N GLY A 80 -15.59 2.27 7.94
CA GLY A 80 -16.29 2.40 6.67
C GLY A 80 -16.65 1.09 5.98
N PHE A 81 -15.99 -0.02 6.30
CA PHE A 81 -16.15 -1.27 5.57
C PHE A 81 -16.36 -2.51 6.42
N LEU A 82 -15.76 -2.62 7.61
CA LEU A 82 -15.80 -3.83 8.41
C LEU A 82 -17.24 -4.15 8.85
N LEU A 83 -17.71 -5.36 8.56
CA LEU A 83 -19.05 -5.78 8.91
C LEU A 83 -19.18 -6.04 10.43
N PRO A 84 -20.38 -5.85 11.01
CA PRO A 84 -20.63 -6.13 12.41
C PRO A 84 -20.26 -7.58 12.81
N GLY A 85 -19.68 -7.73 14.00
CA GLY A 85 -19.24 -9.03 14.52
C GLY A 85 -17.92 -9.54 13.94
N ARG A 86 -17.18 -8.68 13.26
CA ARG A 86 -15.80 -8.93 12.81
C ARG A 86 -14.84 -8.06 13.59
N GLU A 87 -13.73 -8.65 14.00
CA GLU A 87 -12.69 -7.93 14.74
C GLU A 87 -11.62 -7.43 13.78
N PRO A 88 -11.22 -6.13 13.85
CA PRO A 88 -10.19 -5.59 12.99
C PRO A 88 -8.87 -6.36 13.05
N GLU A 89 -8.51 -6.83 14.24
CA GLU A 89 -7.27 -7.55 14.52
C GLU A 89 -7.18 -8.91 13.80
N GLU A 90 -8.30 -9.48 13.37
CA GLU A 90 -8.28 -10.72 12.58
C GLU A 90 -7.86 -10.47 11.13
N LEU A 91 -8.14 -9.26 10.60
CA LEU A 91 -7.99 -8.89 9.19
C LEU A 91 -6.81 -7.98 8.95
N LEU A 92 -6.55 -7.04 9.86
CA LEU A 92 -5.64 -5.91 9.69
C LEU A 92 -4.34 -6.11 10.45
N SER A 93 -3.23 -5.65 9.85
CA SER A 93 -1.93 -5.52 10.51
C SER A 93 -1.24 -4.23 10.08
N ASN A 94 -0.39 -3.71 10.96
CA ASN A 94 0.56 -2.63 10.65
C ASN A 94 2.02 -3.09 10.83
N ASP A 95 2.25 -4.38 10.96
CA ASP A 95 3.55 -5.00 11.20
C ASP A 95 3.91 -5.96 10.07
N LEU A 96 5.09 -5.75 9.45
CA LEU A 96 5.65 -6.61 8.41
C LEU A 96 5.98 -8.04 8.87
N ARG A 97 6.25 -8.22 10.17
CA ARG A 97 6.55 -9.54 10.74
C ARG A 97 5.30 -10.37 10.98
N HIS A 98 4.17 -9.71 11.13
CA HIS A 98 2.88 -10.32 11.42
C HIS A 98 1.83 -9.89 10.39
N MET A 99 2.14 -10.10 9.11
CA MET A 99 1.23 -9.74 8.02
C MET A 99 -0.09 -10.50 8.12
N LYS A 100 -1.17 -9.80 7.77
CA LYS A 100 -2.53 -10.34 7.67
C LYS A 100 -3.11 -10.09 6.29
N CYS A 101 -4.39 -10.40 6.12
CA CYS A 101 -5.07 -10.22 4.83
C CYS A 101 -4.94 -8.80 4.27
N ILE A 102 -4.93 -7.79 5.14
CA ILE A 102 -4.63 -6.41 4.80
C ILE A 102 -3.53 -5.93 5.75
N THR A 103 -2.36 -5.65 5.22
CA THR A 103 -1.25 -5.09 6.00
C THR A 103 -0.94 -3.70 5.47
N ALA A 104 -0.99 -2.70 6.36
CA ALA A 104 -0.69 -1.32 6.02
C ALA A 104 0.61 -0.89 6.72
N ILE A 105 1.59 -0.41 5.94
CA ILE A 105 2.90 0.03 6.44
C ILE A 105 3.30 1.37 5.80
N THR A 106 4.35 1.98 6.33
CA THR A 106 4.95 3.15 5.70
C THR A 106 5.99 2.76 4.64
N TYR A 107 6.28 3.66 3.70
CA TYR A 107 7.41 3.48 2.76
C TYR A 107 8.74 3.39 3.50
N GLN A 108 8.88 4.07 4.63
CA GLN A 108 10.07 3.99 5.48
C GLN A 108 10.26 2.58 6.06
N ALA A 109 9.19 1.94 6.54
CA ALA A 109 9.26 0.57 7.05
C ALA A 109 9.67 -0.42 5.95
N LEU A 110 9.13 -0.28 4.74
CA LEU A 110 9.55 -1.06 3.58
C LEU A 110 11.05 -0.85 3.28
N TYR A 111 11.50 0.40 3.25
CA TYR A 111 12.90 0.73 3.00
C TYR A 111 13.83 0.14 4.04
N SER A 112 13.48 0.23 5.32
CA SER A 112 14.25 -0.36 6.42
C SER A 112 14.36 -1.88 6.28
N ALA A 113 13.26 -2.57 6.01
CA ALA A 113 13.27 -4.02 5.78
C ALA A 113 14.11 -4.42 4.55
N MET A 114 14.06 -3.64 3.48
CA MET A 114 14.85 -3.87 2.27
C MET A 114 16.36 -3.63 2.48
N LYS A 115 16.75 -2.63 3.30
CA LYS A 115 18.16 -2.40 3.65
C LYS A 115 18.77 -3.60 4.37
N HIS A 116 18.05 -4.16 5.33
CA HIS A 116 18.51 -5.35 6.06
C HIS A 116 18.66 -6.56 5.13
N TYR A 117 17.71 -6.78 4.24
CA TYR A 117 17.80 -7.86 3.26
C TYR A 117 19.03 -7.76 2.35
N GLN A 118 19.41 -6.55 1.93
CA GLN A 118 20.55 -6.34 1.03
C GLN A 118 21.92 -6.34 1.74
N GLY A 119 21.97 -6.53 3.06
CA GLY A 119 23.22 -6.53 3.82
C GLY A 119 23.96 -5.18 3.84
N GLN A 120 23.29 -4.11 3.44
CA GLN A 120 23.85 -2.75 3.41
C GLN A 120 23.61 -2.06 4.75
N LEU A 121 24.30 -2.54 5.79
CA LEU A 121 24.61 -1.72 6.95
C LEU A 121 25.90 -0.94 6.64
N SER A 122 25.83 0.12 5.88
CA SER A 122 26.87 1.15 5.97
C SER A 122 26.44 2.10 7.08
N ASP A 123 27.17 2.03 8.19
CA ASP A 123 27.29 3.12 9.16
C ASP A 123 27.80 4.35 8.40
N GLY A 124 26.96 5.27 8.08
CA GLY A 124 27.32 6.46 7.32
C GLY A 124 26.17 7.46 7.30
N ASP A 125 26.26 8.36 8.26
CA ASP A 125 25.82 9.75 8.22
C ASP A 125 24.67 10.11 7.26
N ASP A 126 23.47 10.25 7.79
CA ASP A 126 22.58 11.32 7.36
C ASP A 126 21.89 11.92 8.59
N GLU A 127 22.63 12.83 9.24
CA GLU A 127 22.09 13.83 10.15
C GLU A 127 21.40 14.89 9.27
N SER A 128 20.16 14.71 8.95
CA SER A 128 19.32 15.82 8.54
C SER A 128 17.84 15.51 8.73
N GLU A 129 17.29 16.32 9.61
CA GLU A 129 15.89 16.57 9.90
C GLU A 129 15.22 15.71 10.96
N GLU A 130 15.20 16.30 12.14
CA GLU A 130 14.39 16.04 13.31
C GLU A 130 12.91 16.32 13.02
N ASP A 131 12.25 15.51 12.22
CA ASP A 131 10.79 15.48 12.23
C ASP A 131 10.34 14.04 11.98
N GLU A 132 9.69 13.50 13.02
CA GLU A 132 9.12 12.15 13.10
C GLU A 132 10.12 11.00 13.40
N ARG A 133 11.01 11.19 14.35
CA ARG A 133 11.60 10.07 15.11
C ARG A 133 10.58 9.45 16.06
N GLU A 134 9.43 9.05 15.54
CA GLU A 134 8.67 7.99 16.20
C GLU A 134 9.33 6.67 15.81
N SER A 135 9.91 6.05 16.81
CA SER A 135 10.72 4.86 16.79
C SER A 135 9.96 3.61 16.29
N GLU A 136 9.73 3.52 15.00
CA GLU A 136 9.56 2.24 14.32
C GLU A 136 10.89 1.86 13.63
N ALA A 137 12.01 2.00 14.33
CA ALA A 137 13.22 1.26 14.02
C ALA A 137 12.98 -0.19 14.45
N ASP A 138 12.06 -0.83 13.77
CA ASP A 138 11.86 -2.26 13.86
C ASP A 138 13.21 -2.93 13.56
N ASP A 139 13.71 -3.68 14.50
CA ASP A 139 14.92 -4.46 14.33
C ASP A 139 14.63 -5.59 13.33
N PHE A 140 14.87 -5.32 12.04
CA PHE A 140 14.71 -6.28 10.95
C PHE A 140 15.94 -7.22 10.81
N ARG A 141 16.82 -7.32 11.82
CA ARG A 141 17.85 -8.35 11.85
C ARG A 141 17.20 -9.72 11.70
N ASP A 142 17.67 -10.53 10.80
CA ASP A 142 17.14 -11.86 10.48
C ASP A 142 15.73 -11.89 9.85
N PHE A 143 15.22 -10.75 9.34
CA PHE A 143 13.92 -10.68 8.67
C PHE A 143 14.07 -10.65 7.14
N ASP A 144 13.51 -11.67 6.47
CA ASP A 144 13.40 -11.69 5.01
C ASP A 144 11.99 -11.24 4.59
N ILE A 145 11.92 -10.03 4.03
CA ILE A 145 10.67 -9.42 3.60
C ILE A 145 10.01 -10.21 2.46
N PHE A 146 10.79 -10.81 1.56
CA PHE A 146 10.25 -11.56 0.42
C PHE A 146 9.63 -12.87 0.86
N ASP A 147 10.27 -13.56 1.79
CA ASP A 147 9.71 -14.78 2.38
C ASP A 147 8.46 -14.47 3.21
N ALA A 148 8.46 -13.37 3.98
CA ALA A 148 7.29 -12.92 4.72
C ALA A 148 6.09 -12.59 3.81
N VAL A 149 6.32 -11.85 2.73
CA VAL A 149 5.28 -11.50 1.74
C VAL A 149 4.73 -12.74 1.03
N LYS A 150 5.60 -13.68 0.67
CA LYS A 150 5.20 -14.96 0.06
C LYS A 150 4.39 -15.82 1.04
N ALA A 151 4.86 -15.93 2.29
CA ALA A 151 4.17 -16.69 3.34
C ALA A 151 2.79 -16.10 3.66
N ALA A 152 2.65 -14.77 3.68
CA ALA A 152 1.37 -14.09 3.85
C ALA A 152 0.47 -14.18 2.60
N GLY A 153 1.00 -14.65 1.47
CA GLY A 153 0.26 -14.78 0.22
C GLY A 153 -0.15 -13.45 -0.40
N ILE A 154 0.59 -12.37 -0.15
CA ILE A 154 0.29 -11.03 -0.69
C ILE A 154 0.32 -11.06 -2.22
N LYS A 155 -0.75 -10.57 -2.85
CA LYS A 155 -0.91 -10.54 -4.32
C LYS A 155 -1.30 -9.17 -4.87
N ALA A 156 -1.62 -8.24 -3.99
CA ALA A 156 -1.95 -6.88 -4.38
C ALA A 156 -1.17 -5.86 -3.54
N ILE A 157 -0.79 -4.75 -4.17
CA ILE A 157 -0.13 -3.62 -3.51
C ILE A 157 -0.91 -2.35 -3.82
N CYS A 158 -1.22 -1.58 -2.79
CA CYS A 158 -1.75 -0.23 -2.92
C CYS A 158 -0.69 0.79 -2.53
N LEU A 159 -0.39 1.71 -3.42
CA LEU A 159 0.58 2.78 -3.22
C LEU A 159 -0.17 4.09 -3.03
N ASP A 160 -0.09 4.67 -1.83
CA ASP A 160 -0.71 5.95 -1.53
C ASP A 160 0.31 7.08 -1.62
N GLU A 161 0.01 8.09 -2.45
CA GLU A 161 0.82 9.29 -2.68
C GLU A 161 2.32 9.02 -2.97
N ALA A 162 2.61 7.98 -3.73
CA ALA A 162 3.99 7.53 -4.02
C ALA A 162 4.86 8.57 -4.75
N HIS A 163 4.27 9.62 -5.31
CA HIS A 163 5.00 10.71 -5.98
C HIS A 163 5.85 11.56 -5.03
N HIS A 164 5.60 11.48 -3.71
CA HIS A 164 6.40 12.17 -2.69
C HIS A 164 7.58 11.35 -2.16
N LEU A 165 7.86 10.19 -2.74
CA LEU A 165 8.93 9.33 -2.25
C LEU A 165 10.32 9.95 -2.48
N ARG A 166 11.19 9.84 -1.49
CA ARG A 166 12.63 10.09 -1.62
C ARG A 166 13.24 9.09 -2.61
N SER A 167 14.34 9.45 -3.24
CA SER A 167 14.98 8.64 -4.29
C SER A 167 15.39 7.23 -3.81
N GLU A 168 15.85 7.10 -2.55
CA GLU A 168 16.26 5.83 -1.96
C GLU A 168 15.05 4.91 -1.72
N TRP A 169 13.96 5.45 -1.20
CA TRP A 169 12.71 4.70 -0.97
C TRP A 169 12.10 4.23 -2.29
N TRP A 170 12.23 5.08 -3.31
CA TRP A 170 11.82 4.74 -4.66
C TRP A 170 12.58 3.54 -5.21
N LYS A 171 13.92 3.54 -5.09
CA LYS A 171 14.76 2.42 -5.52
C LYS A 171 14.42 1.12 -4.77
N ALA A 172 14.18 1.21 -3.46
CA ALA A 172 13.76 0.06 -2.66
C ALA A 172 12.41 -0.49 -3.14
N LEU A 173 11.43 0.38 -3.39
CA LEU A 173 10.12 0.00 -3.93
C LEU A 173 10.24 -0.65 -5.32
N GLU A 174 11.05 -0.08 -6.24
CA GLU A 174 11.29 -0.67 -7.55
C GLU A 174 11.91 -2.08 -7.45
N THR A 175 12.89 -2.25 -6.56
CA THR A 175 13.52 -3.55 -6.33
C THR A 175 12.51 -4.55 -5.77
N PHE A 176 11.74 -4.14 -4.76
CA PHE A 176 10.68 -4.94 -4.17
C PHE A 176 9.66 -5.40 -5.21
N MET A 177 9.19 -4.50 -6.06
CA MET A 177 8.24 -4.80 -7.13
C MET A 177 8.80 -5.72 -8.23
N LYS A 178 10.09 -5.62 -8.53
CA LYS A 178 10.75 -6.50 -9.52
C LYS A 178 10.87 -7.94 -9.04
N GLU A 179 11.14 -8.14 -7.76
CA GLU A 179 11.27 -9.47 -7.17
C GLU A 179 9.90 -10.16 -7.01
N LEU A 180 8.84 -9.39 -6.82
CA LEU A 180 7.47 -9.88 -6.61
C LEU A 180 6.62 -9.77 -7.89
N LYS A 181 7.03 -10.47 -8.93
CA LYS A 181 6.32 -10.47 -10.23
C LYS A 181 4.88 -10.99 -10.11
N GLY A 182 3.99 -10.36 -10.87
CA GLY A 182 2.58 -10.80 -10.98
C GLY A 182 1.65 -10.23 -9.91
N MET A 183 2.11 -9.28 -9.10
CA MET A 183 1.24 -8.54 -8.19
C MET A 183 0.37 -7.53 -8.93
N THR A 184 -0.87 -7.37 -8.46
CA THR A 184 -1.72 -6.26 -8.87
C THR A 184 -1.32 -5.00 -8.13
N VAL A 185 -1.14 -3.90 -8.87
CA VAL A 185 -0.73 -2.59 -8.33
C VAL A 185 -1.84 -1.58 -8.49
N ILE A 186 -2.24 -0.96 -7.39
CA ILE A 186 -3.15 0.19 -7.36
C ILE A 186 -2.38 1.39 -6.83
N ALA A 187 -2.19 2.42 -7.63
CA ALA A 187 -1.54 3.65 -7.21
C ALA A 187 -2.55 4.79 -7.12
N LEU A 188 -2.55 5.49 -6.00
CA LEU A 188 -3.44 6.61 -5.69
C LEU A 188 -2.60 7.87 -5.53
N THR A 189 -2.95 8.95 -6.21
CA THR A 189 -2.26 10.24 -6.09
C THR A 189 -3.20 11.42 -6.22
N ALA A 190 -2.86 12.52 -5.53
CA ALA A 190 -3.58 13.78 -5.68
C ALA A 190 -3.04 14.61 -6.85
N THR A 191 -1.78 14.48 -7.17
CA THR A 191 -1.12 15.27 -8.20
C THR A 191 -0.72 14.37 -9.37
N PRO A 192 -1.05 14.77 -10.61
CA PRO A 192 -0.45 14.14 -11.78
C PRO A 192 1.08 14.34 -11.74
N PRO A 193 1.83 13.40 -12.27
CA PRO A 193 3.29 13.38 -12.17
C PRO A 193 4.00 14.37 -13.07
N TYR A 194 3.56 15.60 -13.13
CA TYR A 194 4.12 16.62 -14.03
C TYR A 194 5.59 16.98 -13.72
N ASP A 195 6.04 16.75 -12.47
CA ASP A 195 7.39 17.07 -12.01
C ASP A 195 8.34 15.86 -12.01
N SER A 196 7.83 14.67 -12.26
CA SER A 196 8.69 13.48 -12.41
C SER A 196 9.17 13.35 -13.85
N THR A 197 10.44 13.00 -14.04
CA THR A 197 10.95 12.76 -15.39
C THR A 197 10.11 11.68 -16.09
N PRO A 198 9.82 11.83 -17.41
CA PRO A 198 9.00 10.86 -18.15
C PRO A 198 9.47 9.41 -18.04
N GLY A 199 10.74 9.18 -17.66
CA GLY A 199 11.30 7.86 -17.41
C GLY A 199 10.88 7.23 -16.08
N GLN A 200 10.59 8.01 -15.06
CA GLN A 200 10.14 7.47 -13.75
C GLN A 200 8.72 6.92 -13.83
N TRP A 201 7.85 7.56 -14.59
CA TRP A 201 6.45 7.13 -14.77
C TRP A 201 6.28 5.95 -15.71
N LYS A 202 7.06 5.88 -16.80
CA LYS A 202 7.06 4.70 -17.70
C LYS A 202 7.48 3.40 -17.00
N ARG A 203 8.15 3.49 -15.86
CA ARG A 203 8.51 2.31 -15.05
C ARG A 203 7.39 1.88 -14.10
N TYR A 204 6.41 2.75 -13.89
CA TYR A 204 5.26 2.52 -13.02
C TYR A 204 4.03 1.97 -13.75
N ILE A 205 3.93 2.26 -15.04
CA ILE A 205 2.81 1.88 -15.90
C ILE A 205 3.12 0.59 -16.62
#